data_cdf4cb3fd32793340c9aedf6824e4f50
#
_entry.id   cdf4cb3fd32793340c9aedf6824e4f50
#
_cell.length_a   1.000
_cell.length_b   1.000
_cell.length_c   1.000
_cell.angle_alpha   90.00
_cell.angle_beta   90.00
_cell.angle_gamma   90.00
#
_symmetry.space_group_name_H-M   'P 1'
#
loop_
_entity.id
_entity.type
_entity.pdbx_description
1 polymer ?
#
loop_
_entity_poly.entity_id
_entity_poly.type
_entity_poly.pdbx_seq_one_letter_code
_entity_poly.pdbx_strand_id
1 'polypeptide(L)'
;AGFFCRYDVDNEADKKRPWSWRMSRKASGTGANGDILSHVISVAHFLVGSTISKVVGDINIVHPKRKDPTNRKQTRTVDNDDMISALIHFQNGVHGHIGASRVTWGKKCGLTWEVHGTEGTIIFDQERLNEIKLFTRQKKKSTDGFRTILTGPDHPFYKSFLPNGGHSLGFMDVKMCELQMLLFAIEHDTETWPNFESGYEIEKVMDAVDRSALSGKWIKI
;
A
#
# COMPACT_ATOMS: atom_id res chain seq x y z
N ALA A 1 14.56 10.49 -9.42
CA ALA A 1 13.65 10.14 -8.32
C ALA A 1 12.96 8.81 -8.60
N GLY A 2 12.80 8.00 -7.58
CA GLY A 2 12.16 6.69 -7.66
C GLY A 2 11.21 6.46 -6.50
N PHE A 3 10.16 5.68 -6.75
CA PHE A 3 9.19 5.27 -5.74
C PHE A 3 9.03 3.75 -5.77
N PHE A 4 9.15 3.11 -4.60
CA PHE A 4 8.98 1.68 -4.45
C PHE A 4 8.01 1.42 -3.29
N CYS A 5 6.96 0.65 -3.53
CA CYS A 5 5.99 0.32 -2.50
C CYS A 5 5.43 -1.08 -2.67
N ARG A 6 5.32 -1.81 -1.55
CA ARG A 6 4.67 -3.12 -1.49
C ARG A 6 3.81 -3.22 -0.26
N TYR A 7 2.70 -3.95 -0.40
CA TYR A 7 1.89 -4.36 0.72
C TYR A 7 1.68 -5.88 0.68
N ASP A 8 2.33 -6.57 1.58
CA ASP A 8 2.34 -8.03 1.67
C ASP A 8 1.68 -8.50 2.97
N VAL A 9 0.79 -9.47 2.86
CA VAL A 9 0.14 -10.14 3.99
C VAL A 9 0.09 -11.65 3.77
N ASP A 10 -0.08 -12.42 4.83
CA ASP A 10 -0.17 -13.89 4.76
C ASP A 10 -1.59 -14.45 4.90
N ASN A 11 -2.59 -13.59 4.80
CA ASN A 11 -3.99 -13.94 5.04
C ASN A 11 -4.49 -15.15 4.23
N GLU A 12 -4.01 -15.29 3.00
CA GLU A 12 -4.40 -16.36 2.08
C GLU A 12 -3.23 -17.29 1.72
N ALA A 13 -2.11 -17.19 2.45
CA ALA A 13 -0.89 -17.98 2.18
C ALA A 13 -1.09 -19.49 2.41
N ASP A 14 -1.88 -19.89 3.41
CA ASP A 14 -2.16 -21.31 3.66
C ASP A 14 -3.14 -21.88 2.63
N LYS A 15 -2.65 -22.78 1.78
CA LYS A 15 -3.47 -23.52 0.81
C LYS A 15 -4.59 -24.35 1.43
N LYS A 16 -4.53 -24.67 2.73
CA LYS A 16 -5.56 -25.40 3.47
C LYS A 16 -6.75 -24.50 3.86
N ARG A 17 -6.59 -23.19 3.83
CA ARG A 17 -7.67 -22.25 4.07
C ARG A 17 -8.82 -22.53 3.08
N PRO A 18 -10.06 -22.65 3.54
CA PRO A 18 -11.20 -22.98 2.68
C PRO A 18 -11.50 -21.81 1.72
N TRP A 19 -12.14 -22.13 0.61
CA TRP A 19 -12.65 -21.13 -0.32
C TRP A 19 -13.63 -20.17 0.37
N SER A 20 -13.53 -18.89 0.02
CA SER A 20 -14.45 -17.83 0.46
C SER A 20 -14.89 -16.98 -0.75
N TRP A 21 -15.91 -16.15 -0.56
CA TRP A 21 -16.40 -15.23 -1.61
C TRP A 21 -15.31 -14.29 -2.14
N ARG A 22 -14.30 -13.96 -1.30
CA ARG A 22 -13.13 -13.12 -1.66
C ARG A 22 -12.25 -13.76 -2.74
N MET A 23 -12.46 -15.03 -3.07
CA MET A 23 -11.72 -15.79 -4.07
C MET A 23 -12.49 -15.92 -5.38
N SER A 24 -13.66 -15.29 -5.49
CA SER A 24 -14.47 -15.25 -6.70
C SER A 24 -14.50 -13.87 -7.30
N ARG A 25 -13.98 -13.72 -8.53
CA ARG A 25 -14.03 -12.45 -9.25
C ARG A 25 -15.46 -11.92 -9.42
N LYS A 26 -16.44 -12.82 -9.63
CA LYS A 26 -17.84 -12.44 -9.71
C LYS A 26 -18.37 -11.81 -8.42
N ALA A 27 -17.89 -12.26 -7.26
CA ALA A 27 -18.40 -11.79 -5.95
C ALA A 27 -17.59 -10.62 -5.39
N SER A 28 -16.27 -10.56 -5.63
CA SER A 28 -15.37 -9.55 -5.05
C SER A 28 -14.83 -8.54 -6.06
N GLY A 29 -15.06 -8.72 -7.36
CA GLY A 29 -14.48 -7.90 -8.42
C GLY A 29 -13.01 -8.24 -8.69
N THR A 30 -12.14 -8.05 -7.70
CA THR A 30 -10.70 -8.31 -7.74
C THR A 30 -10.25 -9.08 -6.50
N GLY A 31 -9.00 -9.50 -6.46
CA GLY A 31 -8.36 -10.08 -5.28
C GLY A 31 -7.47 -9.07 -4.55
N ALA A 32 -6.17 -9.32 -4.52
CA ALA A 32 -5.19 -8.42 -3.89
C ALA A 32 -5.09 -7.07 -4.61
N ASN A 33 -5.47 -6.97 -5.90
CA ASN A 33 -5.51 -5.72 -6.65
C ASN A 33 -6.43 -4.70 -5.97
N GLY A 34 -7.69 -5.04 -5.70
CA GLY A 34 -8.63 -4.14 -5.05
C GLY A 34 -8.42 -4.03 -3.55
N ASP A 35 -8.19 -5.16 -2.87
CA ASP A 35 -8.13 -5.22 -1.40
C ASP A 35 -6.84 -4.59 -0.83
N ILE A 36 -5.70 -4.77 -1.50
CA ILE A 36 -4.38 -4.42 -0.96
C ILE A 36 -3.65 -3.37 -1.81
N LEU A 37 -3.65 -3.52 -3.15
CA LEU A 37 -2.93 -2.60 -4.02
C LEU A 37 -3.53 -1.18 -3.99
N SER A 38 -4.83 -1.03 -3.72
CA SER A 38 -5.48 0.26 -3.52
C SER A 38 -4.77 1.12 -2.48
N HIS A 39 -4.36 0.54 -1.35
CA HIS A 39 -3.59 1.23 -0.32
C HIS A 39 -2.21 1.66 -0.82
N VAL A 40 -1.53 0.80 -1.60
CA VAL A 40 -0.23 1.11 -2.19
C VAL A 40 -0.33 2.29 -3.16
N ILE A 41 -1.38 2.31 -4.02
CA ILE A 41 -1.62 3.40 -4.97
C ILE A 41 -1.93 4.70 -4.22
N SER A 42 -2.76 4.64 -3.17
CA SER A 42 -3.06 5.79 -2.31
C SER A 42 -1.79 6.40 -1.72
N VAL A 43 -0.95 5.58 -1.09
CA VAL A 43 0.35 6.00 -0.54
C VAL A 43 1.25 6.58 -1.62
N ALA A 44 1.27 5.97 -2.83
CA ALA A 44 2.06 6.45 -3.95
C ALA A 44 1.65 7.87 -4.39
N HIS A 45 0.34 8.11 -4.57
CA HIS A 45 -0.18 9.43 -4.93
C HIS A 45 0.14 10.48 -3.85
N PHE A 46 -0.01 10.11 -2.57
CA PHE A 46 0.29 11.01 -1.45
C PHE A 46 1.76 11.39 -1.38
N LEU A 47 2.67 10.41 -1.38
CA LEU A 47 4.10 10.65 -1.18
C LEU A 47 4.78 11.32 -2.37
N VAL A 48 4.32 11.00 -3.60
CA VAL A 48 4.89 11.59 -4.82
C VAL A 48 4.24 12.94 -5.17
N GLY A 49 3.05 13.22 -4.60
CA GLY A 49 2.29 14.44 -4.91
C GLY A 49 1.84 14.52 -6.36
N SER A 50 1.58 13.38 -7.00
CA SER A 50 1.21 13.28 -8.40
C SER A 50 0.47 11.96 -8.65
N THR A 51 -0.45 11.95 -9.61
CA THR A 51 -1.15 10.73 -10.02
C THR A 51 -0.30 9.88 -10.98
N ILE A 52 -0.58 8.58 -11.00
CA ILE A 52 0.04 7.64 -11.95
C ILE A 52 -0.55 7.88 -13.34
N SER A 53 0.31 7.97 -14.36
CA SER A 53 -0.07 8.26 -15.76
C SER A 53 -0.11 7.02 -16.64
N LYS A 54 0.67 6.00 -16.32
CA LYS A 54 0.69 4.71 -17.03
C LYS A 54 1.28 3.61 -16.17
N VAL A 55 0.88 2.39 -16.47
CA VAL A 55 1.29 1.18 -15.75
C VAL A 55 1.55 0.04 -16.71
N VAL A 56 2.52 -0.83 -16.35
CA VAL A 56 2.63 -2.19 -16.87
C VAL A 56 2.75 -3.13 -15.70
N GLY A 57 1.91 -4.17 -15.66
CA GLY A 57 1.83 -5.07 -14.52
C GLY A 57 1.50 -6.50 -14.90
N ASP A 58 1.71 -7.37 -13.94
CA ASP A 58 1.37 -8.79 -13.99
C ASP A 58 0.63 -9.20 -12.72
N ILE A 59 -0.28 -10.16 -12.86
CA ILE A 59 -1.06 -10.72 -11.76
C ILE A 59 -0.90 -12.24 -11.74
N ASN A 60 -0.95 -12.82 -10.53
CA ASN A 60 -0.80 -14.26 -10.35
C ASN A 60 -1.85 -14.81 -9.36
N ILE A 61 -2.37 -16.00 -9.68
CA ILE A 61 -3.22 -16.81 -8.83
C ILE A 61 -2.37 -17.98 -8.31
N VAL A 62 -1.88 -17.87 -7.09
CA VAL A 62 -0.95 -18.85 -6.48
C VAL A 62 -1.67 -20.13 -6.09
N HIS A 63 -2.91 -20.01 -5.65
CA HIS A 63 -3.73 -21.16 -5.24
C HIS A 63 -5.01 -21.24 -6.07
N PRO A 64 -4.96 -21.81 -7.30
CA PRO A 64 -6.09 -21.79 -8.24
C PRO A 64 -7.30 -22.65 -7.81
N LYS A 65 -7.13 -23.48 -6.77
CA LYS A 65 -8.22 -24.29 -6.19
C LYS A 65 -8.11 -24.33 -4.66
N ARG A 66 -9.26 -24.19 -4.01
CA ARG A 66 -9.39 -24.28 -2.55
C ARG A 66 -10.54 -25.23 -2.15
N LYS A 67 -10.42 -25.84 -0.97
CA LYS A 67 -11.49 -26.71 -0.43
C LYS A 67 -12.80 -25.94 -0.31
N ASP A 68 -13.89 -26.58 -0.73
CA ASP A 68 -15.23 -26.03 -0.52
C ASP A 68 -15.55 -26.01 0.99
N PRO A 69 -16.01 -24.87 1.54
CA PRO A 69 -16.31 -24.76 2.97
C PRO A 69 -17.49 -25.65 3.40
N THR A 70 -18.42 -25.93 2.48
CA THR A 70 -19.62 -26.76 2.76
C THR A 70 -19.40 -28.26 2.50
N ASN A 71 -18.49 -28.59 1.58
CA ASN A 71 -18.11 -29.94 1.26
C ASN A 71 -16.61 -30.09 1.05
N ARG A 72 -15.87 -30.39 2.10
CA ARG A 72 -14.40 -30.51 2.09
C ARG A 72 -13.82 -31.59 1.14
N LYS A 73 -14.67 -32.47 0.60
CA LYS A 73 -14.26 -33.45 -0.43
C LYS A 73 -14.16 -32.81 -1.81
N GLN A 74 -14.80 -31.65 -2.00
CA GLN A 74 -14.78 -30.89 -3.24
C GLN A 74 -13.85 -29.67 -3.15
N THR A 75 -13.54 -29.10 -4.31
CA THR A 75 -12.79 -27.85 -4.43
C THR A 75 -13.54 -26.86 -5.30
N ARG A 76 -13.37 -25.58 -5.04
CA ARG A 76 -13.82 -24.47 -5.88
C ARG A 76 -12.63 -23.79 -6.52
N THR A 77 -12.84 -23.24 -7.73
CA THR A 77 -11.86 -22.43 -8.43
C THR A 77 -11.70 -21.09 -7.74
N VAL A 78 -10.45 -20.59 -7.68
CA VAL A 78 -10.09 -19.22 -7.37
C VAL A 78 -9.83 -18.53 -8.71
N ASP A 79 -10.57 -17.47 -9.01
CA ASP A 79 -10.53 -16.79 -10.31
C ASP A 79 -10.16 -15.30 -10.20
N ASN A 80 -9.67 -14.88 -9.03
CA ASN A 80 -9.10 -13.56 -8.81
C ASN A 80 -7.66 -13.64 -8.27
N ASP A 81 -6.98 -12.51 -8.32
CA ASP A 81 -5.55 -12.38 -8.11
C ASP A 81 -5.12 -12.55 -6.65
N ASP A 82 -3.99 -13.26 -6.44
CA ASP A 82 -3.31 -13.38 -5.15
C ASP A 82 -2.11 -12.42 -5.04
N MET A 83 -1.46 -12.12 -6.15
CA MET A 83 -0.25 -11.28 -6.21
C MET A 83 -0.28 -10.36 -7.43
N ILE A 84 0.24 -9.14 -7.24
CA ILE A 84 0.44 -8.14 -8.27
C ILE A 84 1.86 -7.59 -8.20
N SER A 85 2.46 -7.33 -9.36
CA SER A 85 3.68 -6.53 -9.51
C SER A 85 3.53 -5.61 -10.71
N ALA A 86 3.83 -4.33 -10.54
CA ALA A 86 3.68 -3.36 -11.61
C ALA A 86 4.78 -2.29 -11.61
N LEU A 87 5.23 -1.90 -12.81
CA LEU A 87 6.01 -0.68 -13.04
C LEU A 87 5.07 0.46 -13.36
N ILE A 88 5.33 1.63 -12.81
CA ILE A 88 4.50 2.81 -12.93
C ILE A 88 5.29 4.05 -13.33
N HIS A 89 4.63 4.96 -14.03
CA HIS A 89 5.11 6.32 -14.27
C HIS A 89 4.07 7.30 -13.74
N PHE A 90 4.54 8.34 -13.07
CA PHE A 90 3.70 9.44 -12.61
C PHE A 90 3.61 10.56 -13.64
N GLN A 91 2.59 11.43 -13.53
CA GLN A 91 2.42 12.60 -14.40
C GLN A 91 3.62 13.56 -14.34
N ASN A 92 4.23 13.71 -13.17
CA ASN A 92 5.40 14.57 -12.94
C ASN A 92 6.74 13.95 -13.36
N GLY A 93 6.73 12.79 -14.05
CA GLY A 93 7.92 12.13 -14.58
C GLY A 93 8.66 11.22 -13.58
N VAL A 94 8.19 11.07 -12.35
CA VAL A 94 8.73 10.07 -11.42
C VAL A 94 8.35 8.66 -11.90
N HIS A 95 9.27 7.73 -11.72
CA HIS A 95 9.05 6.30 -12.03
C HIS A 95 9.05 5.49 -10.75
N GLY A 96 8.37 4.34 -10.75
CA GLY A 96 8.34 3.48 -9.59
C GLY A 96 7.93 2.05 -9.88
N HIS A 97 7.94 1.29 -8.80
CA HIS A 97 7.43 -0.07 -8.75
C HIS A 97 6.44 -0.19 -7.59
N ILE A 98 5.30 -0.82 -7.85
CA ILE A 98 4.29 -1.13 -6.84
C ILE A 98 3.97 -2.62 -6.87
N GLY A 99 3.56 -3.15 -5.72
CA GLY A 99 3.16 -4.55 -5.63
C GLY A 99 2.28 -4.83 -4.42
N ALA A 100 1.53 -5.92 -4.49
CA ALA A 100 0.71 -6.42 -3.41
C ALA A 100 0.66 -7.94 -3.43
N SER A 101 0.57 -8.56 -2.26
CA SER A 101 0.38 -10.00 -2.13
C SER A 101 -0.39 -10.34 -0.87
N ARG A 102 -1.40 -11.21 -1.00
CA ARG A 102 -2.13 -11.77 0.14
C ARG A 102 -1.64 -13.17 0.55
N VAL A 103 -0.54 -13.63 -0.04
CA VAL A 103 0.01 -14.99 0.13
C VAL A 103 1.47 -15.03 0.58
N THR A 104 1.99 -13.93 1.10
CA THR A 104 3.39 -13.82 1.53
C THR A 104 3.54 -14.28 2.98
N TRP A 105 3.97 -15.51 3.19
CA TRP A 105 4.20 -16.09 4.51
C TRP A 105 5.08 -15.20 5.40
N GLY A 106 4.63 -15.00 6.66
CA GLY A 106 5.34 -14.26 7.69
C GLY A 106 5.07 -12.75 7.71
N LYS A 107 4.51 -12.17 6.64
CA LYS A 107 4.06 -10.79 6.61
C LYS A 107 2.65 -10.66 7.19
N LYS A 108 2.47 -9.80 8.20
CA LYS A 108 1.18 -9.61 8.90
C LYS A 108 0.44 -8.38 8.39
N CYS A 109 1.15 -7.26 8.28
CA CYS A 109 0.65 -5.99 7.77
C CYS A 109 1.81 -5.23 7.13
N GLY A 110 2.50 -5.88 6.19
CA GLY A 110 3.81 -5.49 5.68
C GLY A 110 3.73 -4.44 4.56
N LEU A 111 3.10 -3.29 4.81
CA LEU A 111 3.20 -2.13 3.93
C LEU A 111 4.57 -1.50 4.09
N THR A 112 5.37 -1.56 3.04
CA THR A 112 6.69 -0.93 2.99
C THR A 112 6.78 0.01 1.80
N TRP A 113 7.45 1.16 2.00
CA TRP A 113 7.70 2.06 0.89
C TRP A 113 9.04 2.78 1.02
N GLU A 114 9.59 3.15 -0.13
CA GLU A 114 10.83 3.90 -0.27
C GLU A 114 10.63 5.04 -1.27
N VAL A 115 11.07 6.24 -0.90
CA VAL A 115 11.11 7.42 -1.77
C VAL A 115 12.56 7.84 -1.93
N HIS A 116 13.06 7.78 -3.17
CA HIS A 116 14.41 8.18 -3.53
C HIS A 116 14.37 9.53 -4.25
N GLY A 117 14.79 10.59 -3.56
CA GLY A 117 14.95 11.94 -4.11
C GLY A 117 16.39 12.25 -4.49
N THR A 118 16.61 13.45 -5.04
CA THR A 118 17.95 13.96 -5.40
C THR A 118 18.81 14.29 -4.19
N GLU A 119 18.16 14.64 -3.06
CA GLU A 119 18.82 15.08 -1.82
C GLU A 119 18.80 14.04 -0.71
N GLY A 120 18.04 12.96 -0.87
CA GLY A 120 17.92 11.95 0.17
C GLY A 120 16.93 10.82 -0.14
N THR A 121 16.79 9.94 0.83
CA THR A 121 15.90 8.78 0.75
C THR A 121 15.14 8.62 2.07
N ILE A 122 13.86 8.30 1.98
CA ILE A 122 13.02 7.93 3.12
C ILE A 122 12.54 6.51 2.92
N ILE A 123 12.58 5.70 3.99
CA ILE A 123 12.10 4.30 4.01
C ILE A 123 11.16 4.14 5.20
N PHE A 124 10.04 3.47 4.97
CA PHE A 124 9.05 3.11 5.99
C PHE A 124 8.69 1.64 5.93
N ASP A 125 8.42 1.05 7.09
CA ASP A 125 7.89 -0.29 7.27
C ASP A 125 6.75 -0.24 8.30
N GLN A 126 5.53 -0.57 7.91
CA GLN A 126 4.36 -0.51 8.79
C GLN A 126 4.43 -1.51 9.95
N GLU A 127 5.17 -2.63 9.81
CA GLU A 127 5.41 -3.56 10.92
C GLU A 127 6.36 -2.94 11.98
N ARG A 128 6.95 -1.77 11.66
CA ARG A 128 7.71 -0.88 12.56
C ARG A 128 7.11 0.53 12.59
N LEU A 129 5.84 0.61 12.85
CA LEU A 129 4.96 1.77 12.66
C LEU A 129 5.49 3.10 13.23
N ASN A 130 6.28 3.05 14.30
CA ASN A 130 6.71 4.22 15.06
C ASN A 130 8.09 4.77 14.68
N GLU A 131 8.61 4.39 13.52
CA GLU A 131 9.90 4.87 13.05
C GLU A 131 9.95 5.00 11.53
N ILE A 132 10.81 5.91 11.06
CA ILE A 132 11.22 5.99 9.67
C ILE A 132 12.74 5.98 9.57
N LYS A 133 13.27 5.52 8.44
CA LYS A 133 14.68 5.68 8.09
C LYS A 133 14.81 6.82 7.11
N LEU A 134 15.67 7.78 7.46
CA LEU A 134 15.94 8.96 6.64
C LEU A 134 17.43 9.03 6.33
N PHE A 135 17.76 9.08 5.05
CA PHE A 135 19.07 9.50 4.56
C PHE A 135 18.96 10.91 3.99
N THR A 136 19.85 11.79 4.40
CA THR A 136 20.09 13.07 3.76
C THR A 136 21.59 13.25 3.57
N ARG A 137 22.00 13.68 2.38
CA ARG A 137 23.41 13.88 2.05
C ARG A 137 24.12 14.73 3.09
N GLN A 138 25.21 14.24 3.65
CA GLN A 138 26.03 14.94 4.63
C GLN A 138 27.33 15.47 3.99
N LYS A 139 27.88 16.55 4.57
CA LYS A 139 29.19 17.08 4.15
C LYS A 139 30.32 16.08 4.44
N LYS A 140 30.25 15.37 5.58
CA LYS A 140 31.25 14.40 6.04
C LYS A 140 30.82 12.98 5.66
N LYS A 141 31.43 12.43 4.61
CA LYS A 141 31.10 11.11 4.08
C LYS A 141 31.29 9.96 5.07
N SER A 142 32.23 10.07 6.02
CA SER A 142 32.48 9.02 7.01
C SER A 142 31.36 8.84 8.04
N THR A 143 30.39 9.76 8.07
CA THR A 143 29.19 9.71 8.92
C THR A 143 27.90 9.68 8.09
N ASP A 144 28.03 9.50 6.77
CA ASP A 144 26.87 9.32 5.89
C ASP A 144 26.24 7.95 6.14
N GLY A 145 24.91 7.94 6.28
CA GLY A 145 24.15 6.72 6.51
C GLY A 145 22.69 7.04 6.85
N PHE A 146 21.86 6.01 6.88
CA PHE A 146 20.49 6.15 7.34
C PHE A 146 20.44 6.46 8.84
N ARG A 147 19.58 7.40 9.20
CA ARG A 147 19.19 7.68 10.58
C ARG A 147 17.79 7.11 10.81
N THR A 148 17.60 6.42 11.94
CA THR A 148 16.26 6.05 12.40
C THR A 148 15.68 7.23 13.18
N ILE A 149 14.51 7.70 12.78
CA ILE A 149 13.75 8.76 13.45
C ILE A 149 12.54 8.09 14.10
N LEU A 150 12.45 8.17 15.41
CA LEU A 150 11.29 7.70 16.18
C LEU A 150 10.19 8.75 16.17
N THR A 151 8.94 8.31 16.16
CA THR A 151 7.80 9.21 16.35
C THR A 151 7.84 9.87 17.71
N GLY A 152 7.35 11.10 17.79
CA GLY A 152 7.33 11.88 19.03
C GLY A 152 6.36 13.07 18.93
N PRO A 153 6.18 13.81 20.03
CA PRO A 153 5.20 14.90 20.11
C PRO A 153 5.49 16.08 19.15
N ASP A 154 6.71 16.16 18.61
CA ASP A 154 7.08 17.18 17.63
C ASP A 154 6.60 16.86 16.21
N HIS A 155 6.07 15.66 15.99
CA HIS A 155 5.47 15.28 14.72
C HIS A 155 3.99 15.67 14.67
N PRO A 156 3.47 16.10 13.50
CA PRO A 156 2.08 16.50 13.35
C PRO A 156 1.10 15.42 13.86
N PHE A 157 0.04 15.84 14.53
CA PHE A 157 -1.02 15.04 15.15
C PHE A 157 -0.61 14.19 16.37
N TYR A 158 0.67 13.91 16.60
CA TYR A 158 1.09 12.99 17.66
C TYR A 158 1.20 13.62 19.04
N LYS A 159 1.28 14.95 19.13
CA LYS A 159 1.40 15.68 20.41
C LYS A 159 0.29 15.35 21.42
N SER A 160 -0.93 15.12 20.93
CA SER A 160 -2.08 14.78 21.79
C SER A 160 -2.03 13.37 22.37
N PHE A 161 -1.21 12.48 21.79
CA PHE A 161 -1.12 11.07 22.18
C PHE A 161 0.21 10.72 22.84
N LEU A 162 1.28 11.42 22.51
CA LEU A 162 2.63 11.10 22.93
C LEU A 162 3.17 12.18 23.87
N PRO A 163 3.40 11.87 25.16
CA PRO A 163 3.99 12.82 26.11
C PRO A 163 5.46 13.10 25.81
N ASN A 164 6.20 12.10 25.28
CA ASN A 164 7.63 12.20 24.94
C ASN A 164 7.95 11.33 23.73
N GLY A 165 9.10 11.59 23.08
CA GLY A 165 9.64 10.72 22.03
C GLY A 165 9.91 9.31 22.55
N GLY A 166 9.74 8.31 21.68
CA GLY A 166 9.93 6.90 22.01
C GLY A 166 8.73 6.19 22.65
N HIS A 167 7.66 6.91 23.00
CA HIS A 167 6.36 6.29 23.27
C HIS A 167 5.72 5.86 21.94
N SER A 168 5.18 4.65 21.92
CA SER A 168 4.65 4.07 20.68
C SER A 168 3.18 4.34 20.52
N LEU A 169 2.76 4.72 19.30
CA LEU A 169 1.36 4.66 18.88
C LEU A 169 1.00 3.26 18.43
N GLY A 170 -0.25 2.87 18.66
CA GLY A 170 -0.85 1.67 18.11
C GLY A 170 -1.78 1.96 16.94
N PHE A 171 -2.34 0.91 16.34
CA PHE A 171 -3.26 1.02 15.21
C PHE A 171 -4.50 1.88 15.54
N MET A 172 -5.03 1.77 16.76
CA MET A 172 -6.22 2.53 17.17
C MET A 172 -5.92 4.02 17.30
N ASP A 173 -4.74 4.40 17.77
CA ASP A 173 -4.33 5.81 17.87
C ASP A 173 -4.25 6.45 16.47
N VAL A 174 -3.77 5.71 15.46
CA VAL A 174 -3.74 6.18 14.07
C VAL A 174 -5.17 6.41 13.55
N LYS A 175 -6.13 5.54 13.91
CA LYS A 175 -7.54 5.72 13.57
C LYS A 175 -8.17 6.93 14.27
N MET A 176 -7.74 7.25 15.48
CA MET A 176 -8.15 8.48 16.18
C MET A 176 -7.61 9.74 15.48
N CYS A 177 -6.37 9.71 14.98
CA CYS A 177 -5.81 10.80 14.16
C CYS A 177 -6.63 11.01 12.86
N GLU A 178 -6.99 9.92 12.19
CA GLU A 178 -7.83 9.95 10.99
C GLU A 178 -9.20 10.59 11.27
N LEU A 179 -9.86 10.18 12.36
CA LEU A 179 -11.13 10.76 12.79
C LEU A 179 -11.00 12.26 13.15
N GLN A 180 -9.94 12.64 13.83
CA GLN A 180 -9.67 14.05 14.16
C GLN A 180 -9.55 14.91 12.90
N MET A 181 -8.86 14.42 11.86
CA MET A 181 -8.74 15.12 10.59
C MET A 181 -10.11 15.29 9.91
N LEU A 182 -10.94 14.25 9.94
CA LEU A 182 -12.30 14.32 9.38
C LEU A 182 -13.16 15.34 10.13
N LEU A 183 -13.16 15.31 11.47
CA LEU A 183 -13.92 16.25 12.29
C LEU A 183 -13.46 17.70 12.07
N PHE A 184 -12.16 17.91 11.98
CA PHE A 184 -11.60 19.22 11.66
C PHE A 184 -12.08 19.74 10.29
N ALA A 185 -12.10 18.88 9.29
CA ALA A 185 -12.57 19.26 7.96
C ALA A 185 -14.07 19.63 7.95
N ILE A 186 -14.89 18.88 8.69
CA ILE A 186 -16.33 19.17 8.85
C ILE A 186 -16.53 20.52 9.56
N GLU A 187 -15.79 20.76 10.65
CA GLU A 187 -15.91 22.00 11.45
C GLU A 187 -15.49 23.25 10.67
N HIS A 188 -14.49 23.12 9.79
CA HIS A 188 -13.90 24.24 9.05
C HIS A 188 -14.34 24.32 7.59
N ASP A 189 -15.27 23.46 7.17
CA ASP A 189 -15.77 23.37 5.79
C ASP A 189 -14.62 23.26 4.76
N THR A 190 -13.66 22.36 5.05
CA THR A 190 -12.50 22.09 4.21
C THR A 190 -12.53 20.67 3.65
N GLU A 191 -11.88 20.45 2.52
CA GLU A 191 -11.72 19.11 1.99
C GLU A 191 -10.72 18.29 2.80
N THR A 192 -10.98 16.99 2.89
CA THR A 192 -10.00 16.01 3.40
C THR A 192 -9.30 15.31 2.26
N TRP A 193 -8.14 14.76 2.53
CA TRP A 193 -7.51 13.77 1.70
C TRP A 193 -7.29 12.48 2.53
N PRO A 194 -7.58 11.28 2.00
CA PRO A 194 -8.20 11.02 0.68
C PRO A 194 -9.70 11.39 0.65
N ASN A 195 -10.17 11.77 -0.52
CA ASN A 195 -11.58 12.03 -0.84
C ASN A 195 -12.09 11.06 -1.92
N PHE A 196 -13.36 11.17 -2.34
CA PHE A 196 -13.93 10.28 -3.37
C PHE A 196 -13.28 10.45 -4.74
N GLU A 197 -12.77 11.62 -5.08
CA GLU A 197 -12.04 11.84 -6.34
C GLU A 197 -10.70 11.09 -6.31
N SER A 198 -9.95 11.17 -5.21
CA SER A 198 -8.74 10.35 -5.03
C SER A 198 -9.04 8.86 -5.06
N GLY A 199 -10.18 8.42 -4.52
CA GLY A 199 -10.66 7.04 -4.64
C GLY A 199 -10.89 6.63 -6.08
N TYR A 200 -11.52 7.48 -6.89
CA TYR A 200 -11.74 7.23 -8.31
C TYR A 200 -10.43 7.16 -9.11
N GLU A 201 -9.46 8.04 -8.82
CA GLU A 201 -8.12 7.95 -9.44
C GLU A 201 -7.41 6.62 -9.11
N ILE A 202 -7.56 6.11 -7.89
CA ILE A 202 -7.03 4.81 -7.48
C ILE A 202 -7.69 3.68 -8.28
N GLU A 203 -9.01 3.69 -8.42
CA GLU A 203 -9.77 2.69 -9.21
C GLU A 203 -9.31 2.64 -10.68
N LYS A 204 -9.05 3.78 -11.31
CA LYS A 204 -8.52 3.84 -12.66
C LYS A 204 -7.17 3.14 -12.80
N VAL A 205 -6.29 3.28 -11.80
CA VAL A 205 -5.00 2.60 -11.79
C VAL A 205 -5.17 1.09 -11.65
N MET A 206 -6.06 0.63 -10.77
CA MET A 206 -6.34 -0.80 -10.58
C MET A 206 -6.92 -1.44 -11.85
N ASP A 207 -7.87 -0.78 -12.53
CA ASP A 207 -8.38 -1.22 -13.83
C ASP A 207 -7.27 -1.29 -14.88
N ALA A 208 -6.38 -0.29 -14.93
CA ALA A 208 -5.25 -0.28 -15.84
C ALA A 208 -4.25 -1.42 -15.55
N VAL A 209 -4.03 -1.80 -14.29
CA VAL A 209 -3.22 -2.97 -13.91
C VAL A 209 -3.85 -4.26 -14.44
N ASP A 210 -5.16 -4.46 -14.26
CA ASP A 210 -5.88 -5.62 -14.79
C ASP A 210 -5.76 -5.70 -16.33
N ARG A 211 -6.01 -4.61 -17.03
CA ARG A 211 -5.88 -4.54 -18.49
C ARG A 211 -4.44 -4.79 -18.97
N SER A 212 -3.48 -4.29 -18.22
CA SER A 212 -2.06 -4.51 -18.50
C SER A 212 -1.69 -6.00 -18.36
N ALA A 213 -2.10 -6.64 -17.28
CA ALA A 213 -1.83 -8.06 -17.03
C ALA A 213 -2.44 -8.95 -18.14
N LEU A 214 -3.63 -8.61 -18.64
CA LEU A 214 -4.29 -9.34 -19.73
C LEU A 214 -3.60 -9.12 -21.07
N SER A 215 -3.09 -7.93 -21.35
CA SER A 215 -2.52 -7.56 -22.66
C SER A 215 -1.00 -7.66 -22.75
N GLY A 216 -0.29 -7.70 -21.62
CA GLY A 216 1.17 -7.62 -21.55
C GLY A 216 1.74 -6.26 -21.99
N LYS A 217 0.94 -5.19 -21.98
CA LYS A 217 1.31 -3.88 -22.52
C LYS A 217 1.20 -2.78 -21.48
N TRP A 218 1.94 -1.68 -21.71
CA TRP A 218 1.73 -0.43 -21.00
C TRP A 218 0.35 0.11 -21.27
N ILE A 219 -0.38 0.43 -20.20
CA ILE A 219 -1.71 1.08 -20.24
C ILE A 219 -1.57 2.49 -19.74
N LYS A 220 -2.10 3.45 -20.49
CA LYS A 220 -2.27 4.85 -20.05
C LYS A 220 -3.54 4.98 -19.22
N ILE A 221 -3.50 5.87 -18.23
CA ILE A 221 -4.59 6.18 -17.29
C ILE A 221 -5.16 7.55 -17.62
#